data_32222ee86d274767e9a090c0c183379c
#
_entry.id   32222ee86d274767e9a090c0c183379c
#
_cell.length_a   1.000
_cell.length_b   1.000
_cell.length_c   1.000
_cell.angle_alpha   90.00
_cell.angle_beta   90.00
_cell.angle_gamma   90.00
#
_symmetry.space_group_name_H-M   'P 1'
#
loop_
_entity.id
_entity.type
_entity.pdbx_description
1 polymer ?
#
loop_
_entity_poly.entity_id
_entity_poly.type
_entity_poly.pdbx_seq_one_letter_code
_entity_poly.pdbx_strand_id
1 'polypeptide(L)'
;MSALLEVRGLVKHFGGLNAVDGVDLDVNEGEILSVIGPNGAGKTTLFNMVTGLYVADGGSIHFDGHDLVGLQPHHICTLGIARTFQTVRLFPAMTVLENTMVGQHCRTRSGVFGAVLRLPRTRAEERRVLEQSRLALSFFGSRLAGYRENQPAFALSYANRRRLEIARAMATNAKLILLDEPTAGMNPRETQEMTELIGKLRDERGFTIVVIEHDMRLVKGVSDRVVALDYGRKIADGTYDEVANDERVVEAYLGKRAAEEAAG
;
A
#
# COMPACT_ATOMS: atom_id res chain seq x y z
N MET A 1 -9.85 -3.34 21.20
CA MET A 1 -8.87 -2.40 20.62
C MET A 1 -9.62 -1.58 19.60
N SER A 2 -9.39 -0.27 19.51
CA SER A 2 -10.01 0.54 18.46
C SER A 2 -9.29 0.26 17.14
N ALA A 3 -10.04 0.14 16.04
CA ALA A 3 -9.47 -0.04 14.72
C ALA A 3 -8.65 1.21 14.33
N LEU A 4 -7.51 1.02 13.66
CA LEU A 4 -6.69 2.11 13.11
C LEU A 4 -7.35 2.73 11.88
N LEU A 5 -7.95 1.89 11.02
CA LEU A 5 -8.74 2.32 9.87
C LEU A 5 -10.15 1.71 10.00
N GLU A 6 -11.16 2.55 9.86
CA GLU A 6 -12.56 2.17 9.87
C GLU A 6 -13.26 2.66 8.60
N VAL A 7 -13.86 1.75 7.86
CA VAL A 7 -14.66 2.02 6.67
C VAL A 7 -16.08 1.53 6.91
N ARG A 8 -17.09 2.38 6.68
CA ARG A 8 -18.49 2.03 6.92
C ARG A 8 -19.37 2.41 5.74
N GLY A 9 -20.12 1.43 5.23
CA GLY A 9 -21.08 1.61 4.16
C GLY A 9 -20.51 2.30 2.92
N LEU A 10 -19.23 2.04 2.59
CA LEU A 10 -18.52 2.78 1.55
C LEU A 10 -19.09 2.50 0.17
N VAL A 11 -19.38 3.55 -0.58
CA VAL A 11 -20.00 3.47 -1.91
C VAL A 11 -19.22 4.29 -2.93
N LYS A 12 -19.05 3.71 -4.14
CA LYS A 12 -18.50 4.40 -5.30
C LYS A 12 -19.13 3.92 -6.59
N HIS A 13 -19.67 4.88 -7.36
CA HIS A 13 -20.27 4.65 -8.67
C HIS A 13 -19.39 5.28 -9.77
N PHE A 14 -19.35 4.64 -10.92
CA PHE A 14 -18.81 5.20 -12.16
C PHE A 14 -19.86 5.02 -13.27
N GLY A 15 -20.59 6.10 -13.57
CA GLY A 15 -21.77 5.99 -14.44
C GLY A 15 -22.79 5.01 -13.88
N GLY A 16 -23.14 3.97 -14.63
CA GLY A 16 -24.08 2.93 -14.18
C GLY A 16 -23.44 1.76 -13.41
N LEU A 17 -22.12 1.79 -13.17
CA LEU A 17 -21.39 0.70 -12.51
C LEU A 17 -21.18 1.00 -11.03
N ASN A 18 -21.61 0.12 -10.14
CA ASN A 18 -21.28 0.15 -8.71
C ASN A 18 -19.90 -0.51 -8.51
N ALA A 19 -18.85 0.29 -8.45
CA ALA A 19 -17.49 -0.22 -8.26
C ALA A 19 -17.20 -0.62 -6.80
N VAL A 20 -17.85 0.05 -5.83
CA VAL A 20 -17.89 -0.32 -4.41
C VAL A 20 -19.32 -0.05 -3.93
N ASP A 21 -19.93 -1.00 -3.24
CA ASP A 21 -21.35 -1.01 -2.90
C ASP A 21 -21.56 -1.45 -1.45
N GLY A 22 -21.48 -0.50 -0.53
CA GLY A 22 -21.74 -0.70 0.89
C GLY A 22 -20.66 -1.52 1.61
N VAL A 23 -19.37 -1.29 1.31
CA VAL A 23 -18.28 -2.03 1.96
C VAL A 23 -18.02 -1.51 3.37
N ASP A 24 -18.02 -2.44 4.32
CA ASP A 24 -17.55 -2.26 5.70
C ASP A 24 -16.22 -2.99 5.90
N LEU A 25 -15.21 -2.29 6.42
CA LEU A 25 -13.87 -2.80 6.65
C LEU A 25 -13.23 -2.15 7.86
N ASP A 26 -12.63 -2.94 8.73
CA ASP A 26 -11.80 -2.48 9.84
C ASP A 26 -10.38 -3.01 9.68
N VAL A 27 -9.38 -2.21 10.07
CA VAL A 27 -7.98 -2.64 10.15
C VAL A 27 -7.45 -2.28 11.53
N ASN A 28 -6.98 -3.27 12.28
CA ASN A 28 -6.39 -3.05 13.60
C ASN A 28 -4.94 -2.63 13.49
N GLU A 29 -4.44 -1.93 14.51
CA GLU A 29 -3.03 -1.55 14.58
C GLU A 29 -2.13 -2.80 14.65
N GLY A 30 -1.08 -2.84 13.82
CA GLY A 30 -0.15 -3.97 13.71
C GLY A 30 -0.70 -5.18 12.94
N GLU A 31 -1.89 -5.08 12.34
CA GLU A 31 -2.49 -6.15 11.54
C GLU A 31 -1.95 -6.14 10.10
N ILE A 32 -1.77 -7.32 9.52
CA ILE A 32 -1.67 -7.50 8.06
C ILE A 32 -3.00 -8.02 7.55
N LEU A 33 -3.77 -7.15 6.90
CA LEU A 33 -5.03 -7.48 6.25
C LEU A 33 -4.80 -7.66 4.75
N SER A 34 -5.19 -8.81 4.19
CA SER A 34 -5.24 -8.97 2.74
C SER A 34 -6.64 -8.75 2.18
N VAL A 35 -6.73 -8.01 1.10
CA VAL A 35 -7.96 -7.81 0.33
C VAL A 35 -7.82 -8.57 -0.98
N ILE A 36 -8.61 -9.64 -1.13
CA ILE A 36 -8.61 -10.50 -2.31
C ILE A 36 -9.91 -10.34 -3.11
N GLY A 37 -9.97 -10.93 -4.27
CA GLY A 37 -11.14 -10.95 -5.13
C GLY A 37 -10.75 -10.90 -6.60
N PRO A 38 -11.66 -11.25 -7.49
CA PRO A 38 -11.39 -11.27 -8.93
C PRO A 38 -11.15 -9.86 -9.50
N ASN A 39 -10.69 -9.79 -10.76
CA ASN A 39 -10.50 -8.51 -11.46
C ASN A 39 -11.85 -7.77 -11.56
N GLY A 40 -11.85 -6.47 -11.27
CA GLY A 40 -13.07 -5.67 -11.23
C GLY A 40 -13.92 -5.81 -9.95
N ALA A 41 -13.44 -6.54 -8.92
CA ALA A 41 -14.15 -6.67 -7.63
C ALA A 41 -14.20 -5.39 -6.79
N GLY A 42 -13.53 -4.30 -7.21
CA GLY A 42 -13.55 -3.02 -6.49
C GLY A 42 -12.32 -2.74 -5.60
N LYS A 43 -11.36 -3.67 -5.49
CA LYS A 43 -10.19 -3.56 -4.60
C LYS A 43 -9.38 -2.28 -4.79
N THR A 44 -8.96 -1.98 -6.01
CA THR A 44 -8.19 -0.77 -6.33
C THR A 44 -9.03 0.51 -6.13
N THR A 45 -10.35 0.43 -6.37
CA THR A 45 -11.28 1.53 -6.10
C THR A 45 -11.37 1.83 -4.61
N LEU A 46 -11.44 0.80 -3.76
CA LEU A 46 -11.36 0.93 -2.29
C LEU A 46 -10.07 1.65 -1.88
N PHE A 47 -8.91 1.21 -2.37
CA PHE A 47 -7.63 1.87 -2.08
C PHE A 47 -7.59 3.32 -2.57
N ASN A 48 -8.17 3.60 -3.75
CA ASN A 48 -8.24 4.97 -4.27
C ASN A 48 -9.08 5.89 -3.39
N MET A 49 -10.16 5.39 -2.79
CA MET A 49 -10.97 6.17 -1.84
C MET A 49 -10.23 6.39 -0.51
N VAL A 50 -9.62 5.35 0.07
CA VAL A 50 -8.84 5.46 1.31
C VAL A 50 -7.67 6.43 1.17
N THR A 51 -7.10 6.56 -0.04
CA THR A 51 -5.98 7.46 -0.32
C THR A 51 -6.38 8.82 -0.91
N GLY A 52 -7.69 9.12 -1.00
CA GLY A 52 -8.20 10.40 -1.48
C GLY A 52 -8.03 10.65 -2.98
N LEU A 53 -7.67 9.62 -3.77
CA LEU A 53 -7.64 9.70 -5.24
C LEU A 53 -9.05 9.72 -5.83
N TYR A 54 -10.00 9.07 -5.16
CA TYR A 54 -11.42 9.15 -5.46
C TYR A 54 -12.20 9.61 -4.23
N VAL A 55 -13.16 10.49 -4.42
CA VAL A 55 -14.12 10.86 -3.38
C VAL A 55 -15.19 9.77 -3.33
N ALA A 56 -15.54 9.30 -2.14
CA ALA A 56 -16.65 8.38 -1.93
C ALA A 56 -17.97 9.07 -2.25
N ASP A 57 -18.93 8.33 -2.84
CA ASP A 57 -20.28 8.83 -3.11
C ASP A 57 -21.20 8.61 -1.90
N GLY A 58 -20.81 7.74 -0.96
CA GLY A 58 -21.50 7.49 0.30
C GLY A 58 -20.62 6.71 1.28
N GLY A 59 -21.05 6.64 2.54
CA GLY A 59 -20.31 6.01 3.61
C GLY A 59 -19.29 6.92 4.28
N SER A 60 -18.45 6.34 5.13
CA SER A 60 -17.39 7.06 5.86
C SER A 60 -16.08 6.28 5.89
N ILE A 61 -14.97 7.00 6.00
CA ILE A 61 -13.62 6.45 6.17
C ILE A 61 -12.95 7.22 7.30
N HIS A 62 -12.62 6.53 8.40
CA HIS A 62 -11.91 7.12 9.52
C HIS A 62 -10.55 6.44 9.68
N PHE A 63 -9.52 7.23 9.90
CA PHE A 63 -8.17 6.74 10.17
C PHE A 63 -7.60 7.46 11.39
N ASP A 64 -7.23 6.70 12.42
CA ASP A 64 -6.69 7.24 13.69
C ASP A 64 -7.56 8.40 14.24
N GLY A 65 -8.91 8.20 14.17
CA GLY A 65 -9.90 9.18 14.61
C GLY A 65 -10.18 10.35 13.66
N HIS A 66 -9.53 10.41 12.50
CA HIS A 66 -9.72 11.46 11.49
C HIS A 66 -10.60 11.00 10.34
N ASP A 67 -11.59 11.80 9.96
CA ASP A 67 -12.37 11.55 8.74
C ASP A 67 -11.52 11.86 7.50
N LEU A 68 -11.45 10.88 6.58
CA LEU A 68 -10.67 11.00 5.34
C LEU A 68 -11.49 11.44 4.14
N VAL A 69 -12.83 11.41 4.21
CA VAL A 69 -13.70 11.69 3.05
C VAL A 69 -13.47 13.12 2.56
N GLY A 70 -13.13 13.27 1.29
CA GLY A 70 -12.85 14.57 0.66
C GLY A 70 -11.48 15.18 0.94
N LEU A 71 -10.64 14.53 1.77
CA LEU A 71 -9.26 14.98 1.95
C LEU A 71 -8.41 14.71 0.72
N GLN A 72 -7.47 15.62 0.46
CA GLN A 72 -6.49 15.46 -0.62
C GLN A 72 -5.42 14.41 -0.25
N PRO A 73 -4.85 13.66 -1.21
CA PRO A 73 -3.87 12.60 -0.95
C PRO A 73 -2.69 13.02 -0.10
N HIS A 74 -2.18 14.25 -0.27
CA HIS A 74 -1.06 14.74 0.52
C HIS A 74 -1.42 14.96 2.01
N HIS A 75 -2.65 15.35 2.31
CA HIS A 75 -3.13 15.44 3.70
C HIS A 75 -3.25 14.04 4.32
N ILE A 76 -3.81 13.06 3.58
CA ILE A 76 -3.90 11.66 4.03
C ILE A 76 -2.50 11.08 4.30
N CYS A 77 -1.52 11.39 3.44
CA CYS A 77 -0.13 11.02 3.67
C CYS A 77 0.43 11.65 4.97
N THR A 78 0.10 12.91 5.27
CA THR A 78 0.54 13.54 6.53
C THR A 78 -0.12 12.94 7.77
N LEU A 79 -1.33 12.41 7.66
CA LEU A 79 -2.00 11.68 8.75
C LEU A 79 -1.33 10.32 9.03
N GLY A 80 -0.64 9.73 8.06
CA GLY A 80 0.14 8.51 8.28
C GLY A 80 -0.29 7.33 7.42
N ILE A 81 -0.93 7.54 6.27
CA ILE A 81 -1.21 6.50 5.27
C ILE A 81 -0.23 6.66 4.10
N ALA A 82 0.50 5.60 3.78
CA ALA A 82 1.32 5.51 2.57
C ALA A 82 0.79 4.41 1.65
N ARG A 83 1.04 4.55 0.34
CA ARG A 83 0.63 3.56 -0.65
C ARG A 83 1.72 3.33 -1.69
N THR A 84 1.90 2.06 -2.08
CA THR A 84 2.54 1.69 -3.34
C THR A 84 1.49 1.56 -4.44
N PHE A 85 1.91 1.52 -5.68
CA PHE A 85 0.99 1.41 -6.82
C PHE A 85 1.25 0.12 -7.59
N GLN A 86 0.24 -0.40 -8.29
CA GLN A 86 0.37 -1.58 -9.14
C GLN A 86 1.50 -1.41 -10.19
N THR A 87 1.60 -0.25 -10.82
CA THR A 87 2.73 0.11 -11.68
C THR A 87 3.77 0.86 -10.88
N VAL A 88 5.03 0.44 -10.96
CA VAL A 88 6.16 1.08 -10.26
C VAL A 88 6.26 2.56 -10.61
N ARG A 89 6.09 3.43 -9.61
CA ARG A 89 6.13 4.89 -9.75
C ARG A 89 7.36 5.47 -9.05
N LEU A 90 8.52 5.23 -9.63
CA LEU A 90 9.78 5.82 -9.20
C LEU A 90 10.20 6.94 -10.15
N PHE A 91 11.12 7.77 -9.69
CA PHE A 91 11.84 8.73 -10.53
C PHE A 91 13.08 8.03 -11.11
N PRO A 92 13.07 7.59 -12.37
CA PRO A 92 14.07 6.65 -12.89
C PRO A 92 15.49 7.21 -12.85
N ALA A 93 15.66 8.51 -13.14
CA ALA A 93 16.95 9.19 -13.18
C ALA A 93 17.48 9.58 -11.79
N MET A 94 16.63 9.61 -10.78
CA MET A 94 17.04 9.86 -9.40
C MET A 94 17.68 8.61 -8.79
N THR A 95 18.60 8.82 -7.86
CA THR A 95 19.22 7.74 -7.09
C THR A 95 18.20 7.04 -6.19
N VAL A 96 18.57 5.86 -5.68
CA VAL A 96 17.80 5.11 -4.67
C VAL A 96 17.54 5.98 -3.44
N LEU A 97 18.57 6.68 -2.95
CA LEU A 97 18.46 7.57 -1.81
C LEU A 97 17.51 8.74 -2.09
N GLU A 98 17.68 9.44 -3.22
CA GLU A 98 16.80 10.56 -3.59
C GLU A 98 15.35 10.15 -3.74
N ASN A 99 15.06 8.98 -4.37
CA ASN A 99 13.71 8.42 -4.43
C ASN A 99 13.11 8.21 -3.05
N THR A 100 13.91 7.74 -2.08
CA THR A 100 13.44 7.54 -0.71
C THR A 100 13.21 8.88 0.01
N MET A 101 14.09 9.87 -0.21
CA MET A 101 13.94 11.22 0.35
C MET A 101 12.67 11.93 -0.12
N VAL A 102 12.24 11.70 -1.37
CA VAL A 102 10.95 12.23 -1.89
C VAL A 102 9.76 11.79 -1.03
N GLY A 103 9.79 10.59 -0.45
CA GLY A 103 8.75 10.12 0.48
C GLY A 103 8.55 11.03 1.69
N GLN A 104 9.56 11.78 2.10
CA GLN A 104 9.48 12.71 3.23
C GLN A 104 8.91 14.09 2.87
N HIS A 105 8.65 14.37 1.57
CA HIS A 105 8.21 15.70 1.15
C HIS A 105 6.94 16.19 1.87
N CYS A 106 6.00 15.29 2.17
CA CYS A 106 4.80 15.62 2.93
C CYS A 106 5.08 16.09 4.38
N ARG A 107 6.30 15.84 4.90
CA ARG A 107 6.73 16.18 6.27
C ARG A 107 7.67 17.39 6.33
N THR A 108 8.14 17.88 5.17
CA THR A 108 9.05 19.04 5.10
C THR A 108 8.26 20.34 5.11
N ARG A 109 8.81 21.36 5.78
CA ARG A 109 8.21 22.69 5.92
C ARG A 109 9.10 23.80 5.36
N SER A 110 10.33 23.48 4.97
CA SER A 110 11.26 24.46 4.42
C SER A 110 10.80 24.89 3.03
N GLY A 111 10.45 26.17 2.89
CA GLY A 111 10.11 26.78 1.60
C GLY A 111 11.35 27.15 0.80
N VAL A 112 11.13 27.61 -0.45
CA VAL A 112 12.18 28.00 -1.42
C VAL A 112 13.17 28.99 -0.81
N PHE A 113 12.72 30.00 -0.06
CA PHE A 113 13.59 30.99 0.58
C PHE A 113 14.51 30.36 1.64
N GLY A 114 14.00 29.39 2.42
CA GLY A 114 14.82 28.67 3.41
C GLY A 114 15.91 27.83 2.74
N ALA A 115 15.58 27.20 1.62
CA ALA A 115 16.53 26.39 0.83
C ALA A 115 17.63 27.25 0.20
N VAL A 116 17.28 28.40 -0.42
CA VAL A 116 18.25 29.32 -1.05
C VAL A 116 19.18 29.94 -0.01
N LEU A 117 18.66 30.40 1.13
CA LEU A 117 19.45 31.02 2.20
C LEU A 117 20.18 30.00 3.09
N ARG A 118 19.96 28.70 2.88
CA ARG A 118 20.58 27.60 3.67
C ARG A 118 20.51 27.84 5.17
N LEU A 119 19.34 28.27 5.66
CA LEU A 119 19.13 28.57 7.09
C LEU A 119 19.49 27.34 7.95
N PRO A 120 19.96 27.53 9.19
CA PRO A 120 20.30 26.42 10.10
C PRO A 120 19.16 25.43 10.28
N ARG A 121 17.90 25.90 10.32
CA ARG A 121 16.70 25.08 10.40
C ARG A 121 16.51 24.20 9.16
N THR A 122 16.73 24.74 7.97
CA THR A 122 16.64 23.98 6.72
C THR A 122 17.70 22.89 6.64
N ARG A 123 18.96 23.20 7.03
CA ARG A 123 20.02 22.19 7.11
C ARG A 123 19.72 21.08 8.11
N ALA A 124 19.11 21.40 9.25
CA ALA A 124 18.70 20.40 10.24
C ALA A 124 17.58 19.50 9.67
N GLU A 125 16.63 20.06 8.93
CA GLU A 125 15.57 19.33 8.26
C GLU A 125 16.13 18.41 7.16
N GLU A 126 17.00 18.91 6.28
CA GLU A 126 17.68 18.12 5.24
C GLU A 126 18.46 16.93 5.85
N ARG A 127 19.19 17.17 6.95
CA ARG A 127 19.92 16.10 7.65
C ARG A 127 18.98 15.04 8.19
N ARG A 128 17.86 15.45 8.81
CA ARG A 128 16.85 14.52 9.30
C ARG A 128 16.23 13.69 8.17
N VAL A 129 15.89 14.32 7.03
CA VAL A 129 15.37 13.63 5.85
C VAL A 129 16.37 12.59 5.34
N LEU A 130 17.64 12.95 5.26
CA LEU A 130 18.71 12.05 4.84
C LEU A 130 18.87 10.85 5.79
N GLU A 131 18.91 11.10 7.10
CA GLU A 131 19.05 10.05 8.13
C GLU A 131 17.86 9.09 8.12
N GLN A 132 16.63 9.60 8.08
CA GLN A 132 15.41 8.79 8.01
C GLN A 132 15.34 7.96 6.71
N SER A 133 15.76 8.54 5.59
CA SER A 133 15.80 7.83 4.31
C SER A 133 16.82 6.68 4.34
N ARG A 134 18.01 6.92 4.89
CA ARG A 134 19.01 5.85 5.08
C ARG A 134 18.54 4.77 6.04
N LEU A 135 17.83 5.15 7.13
CA LEU A 135 17.24 4.19 8.05
C LEU A 135 16.19 3.31 7.36
N ALA A 136 15.36 3.88 6.48
CA ALA A 136 14.42 3.10 5.67
C ALA A 136 15.15 2.15 4.71
N LEU A 137 16.19 2.63 4.02
CA LEU A 137 16.99 1.81 3.09
C LEU A 137 17.76 0.70 3.80
N SER A 138 18.27 0.94 5.01
CA SER A 138 19.03 -0.07 5.77
C SER A 138 18.23 -1.33 6.08
N PHE A 139 16.90 -1.22 6.18
CA PHE A 139 15.99 -2.36 6.36
C PHE A 139 16.09 -3.38 5.22
N PHE A 140 16.41 -2.93 4.00
CA PHE A 140 16.54 -3.78 2.82
C PHE A 140 17.98 -4.32 2.63
N GLY A 141 18.90 -4.01 3.53
CA GLY A 141 20.28 -4.45 3.49
C GLY A 141 20.96 -4.15 2.15
N SER A 142 21.81 -5.05 1.68
CA SER A 142 22.56 -4.91 0.42
C SER A 142 21.69 -4.80 -0.85
N ARG A 143 20.36 -5.01 -0.75
CA ARG A 143 19.44 -4.86 -1.88
C ARG A 143 19.25 -3.39 -2.26
N LEU A 144 19.25 -2.46 -1.29
CA LEU A 144 19.05 -1.02 -1.52
C LEU A 144 20.09 -0.12 -0.82
N ALA A 145 20.73 -0.58 0.27
CA ALA A 145 21.69 0.19 1.05
C ALA A 145 23.14 0.06 0.54
N GLY A 146 24.04 0.86 1.11
CA GLY A 146 25.44 0.88 0.79
C GLY A 146 25.72 1.51 -0.58
N TYR A 147 26.51 0.85 -1.44
CA TYR A 147 26.87 1.39 -2.75
C TYR A 147 25.64 1.63 -3.66
N ARG A 148 24.55 0.91 -3.40
CA ARG A 148 23.29 1.04 -4.17
C ARG A 148 22.54 2.34 -3.90
N GLU A 149 22.75 3.00 -2.76
CA GLU A 149 22.10 4.27 -2.43
C GLU A 149 22.30 5.34 -3.51
N ASN A 150 23.50 5.33 -4.16
CA ASN A 150 23.88 6.29 -5.18
C ASN A 150 23.58 5.80 -6.61
N GLN A 151 23.04 4.60 -6.78
CA GLN A 151 22.65 4.11 -8.10
C GLN A 151 21.33 4.75 -8.54
N PRO A 152 21.18 5.11 -9.83
CA PRO A 152 19.89 5.57 -10.35
C PRO A 152 18.88 4.42 -10.34
N ALA A 153 17.61 4.75 -10.05
CA ALA A 153 16.56 3.74 -9.88
C ALA A 153 16.34 2.89 -11.15
N PHE A 154 16.61 3.42 -12.35
CA PHE A 154 16.51 2.63 -13.58
C PHE A 154 17.51 1.47 -13.66
N ALA A 155 18.63 1.54 -12.94
CA ALA A 155 19.65 0.48 -12.91
C ALA A 155 19.27 -0.71 -12.01
N LEU A 156 18.20 -0.58 -11.20
CA LEU A 156 17.72 -1.64 -10.33
C LEU A 156 16.92 -2.69 -11.11
N SER A 157 17.00 -3.97 -10.68
CA SER A 157 16.07 -4.99 -11.12
C SER A 157 14.61 -4.64 -10.73
N TYR A 158 13.64 -5.24 -11.40
CA TYR A 158 12.22 -4.99 -11.13
C TYR A 158 11.86 -5.21 -9.65
N ALA A 159 12.28 -6.34 -9.08
CA ALA A 159 12.06 -6.65 -7.66
C ALA A 159 12.70 -5.61 -6.72
N ASN A 160 13.88 -5.09 -7.04
CA ASN A 160 14.49 -4.03 -6.24
C ASN A 160 13.80 -2.68 -6.41
N ARG A 161 13.22 -2.38 -7.58
CA ARG A 161 12.36 -1.19 -7.75
C ARG A 161 11.12 -1.27 -6.87
N ARG A 162 10.48 -2.45 -6.77
CA ARG A 162 9.36 -2.68 -5.84
C ARG A 162 9.77 -2.47 -4.38
N ARG A 163 10.94 -3.00 -3.98
CA ARG A 163 11.49 -2.76 -2.64
C ARG A 163 11.74 -1.27 -2.38
N LEU A 164 12.20 -0.53 -3.39
CA LEU A 164 12.41 0.91 -3.29
C LEU A 164 11.10 1.70 -3.12
N GLU A 165 10.00 1.28 -3.76
CA GLU A 165 8.68 1.87 -3.50
C GLU A 165 8.25 1.68 -2.05
N ILE A 166 8.47 0.48 -1.49
CA ILE A 166 8.18 0.20 -0.07
C ILE A 166 9.09 1.04 0.83
N ALA A 167 10.40 1.15 0.53
CA ALA A 167 11.33 2.01 1.28
C ALA A 167 10.88 3.47 1.28
N ARG A 168 10.39 3.97 0.14
CA ARG A 168 9.83 5.32 0.03
C ARG A 168 8.56 5.47 0.86
N ALA A 169 7.67 4.47 0.89
CA ALA A 169 6.49 4.45 1.74
C ALA A 169 6.86 4.45 3.22
N MET A 170 7.84 3.63 3.64
CA MET A 170 8.36 3.63 5.01
C MET A 170 8.91 5.00 5.42
N ALA A 171 9.63 5.68 4.51
CA ALA A 171 10.23 6.98 4.78
C ALA A 171 9.19 8.08 5.03
N THR A 172 7.91 7.92 4.66
CA THR A 172 6.84 8.86 5.00
C THR A 172 6.50 8.88 6.49
N ASN A 173 7.06 7.96 7.29
CA ASN A 173 6.68 7.72 8.69
C ASN A 173 5.18 7.38 8.83
N ALA A 174 4.70 6.50 7.93
CA ALA A 174 3.32 6.02 7.93
C ALA A 174 3.05 5.12 9.15
N LYS A 175 1.78 5.07 9.58
CA LYS A 175 1.25 4.05 10.49
C LYS A 175 0.64 2.90 9.71
N LEU A 176 0.08 3.20 8.53
CA LEU A 176 -0.57 2.26 7.64
C LEU A 176 0.09 2.31 6.25
N ILE A 177 0.52 1.15 5.75
CA ILE A 177 1.03 1.00 4.40
C ILE A 177 0.04 0.17 3.56
N LEU A 178 -0.42 0.74 2.45
CA LEU A 178 -1.26 0.06 1.47
C LEU A 178 -0.36 -0.47 0.35
N LEU A 179 -0.31 -1.79 0.18
CA LEU A 179 0.47 -2.47 -0.86
C LEU A 179 -0.46 -2.97 -1.96
N ASP A 180 -0.28 -2.47 -3.17
CA ASP A 180 -1.12 -2.80 -4.33
C ASP A 180 -0.35 -3.78 -5.24
N GLU A 181 -0.69 -5.07 -5.19
CA GLU A 181 -0.06 -6.18 -5.92
C GLU A 181 1.48 -6.16 -5.84
N PRO A 182 2.06 -6.23 -4.63
CA PRO A 182 3.51 -6.07 -4.44
C PRO A 182 4.34 -7.16 -5.14
N THR A 183 3.77 -8.32 -5.45
CA THR A 183 4.47 -9.44 -6.11
C THR A 183 4.20 -9.56 -7.61
N ALA A 184 3.40 -8.67 -8.19
CA ALA A 184 3.10 -8.71 -9.63
C ALA A 184 4.38 -8.74 -10.48
N GLY A 185 4.48 -9.72 -11.38
CA GLY A 185 5.63 -9.89 -12.28
C GLY A 185 6.89 -10.47 -11.63
N MET A 186 6.82 -10.97 -10.39
CA MET A 186 7.92 -11.62 -9.70
C MET A 186 7.93 -13.13 -9.94
N ASN A 187 9.13 -13.73 -9.95
CA ASN A 187 9.27 -15.16 -9.94
C ASN A 187 8.98 -15.74 -8.54
N PRO A 188 8.77 -17.09 -8.40
CA PRO A 188 8.40 -17.69 -7.11
C PRO A 188 9.37 -17.38 -5.94
N ARG A 189 10.67 -17.29 -6.22
CA ARG A 189 11.66 -16.94 -5.19
C ARG A 189 11.55 -15.48 -4.76
N GLU A 190 11.36 -14.57 -5.71
CA GLU A 190 11.17 -13.14 -5.43
C GLU A 190 9.87 -12.90 -4.68
N THR A 191 8.78 -13.63 -5.01
CA THR A 191 7.52 -13.63 -4.26
C THR A 191 7.75 -14.03 -2.82
N GLN A 192 8.47 -15.13 -2.57
CA GLN A 192 8.78 -15.57 -1.21
C GLN A 192 9.60 -14.53 -0.44
N GLU A 193 10.66 -13.97 -1.05
CA GLU A 193 11.45 -12.90 -0.45
C GLU A 193 10.60 -11.66 -0.11
N MET A 194 9.59 -11.34 -0.95
CA MET A 194 8.67 -10.23 -0.70
C MET A 194 7.68 -10.58 0.42
N THR A 195 7.18 -11.80 0.48
CA THR A 195 6.33 -12.31 1.57
C THR A 195 7.03 -12.16 2.92
N GLU A 196 8.28 -12.64 3.02
CA GLU A 196 9.09 -12.50 4.24
C GLU A 196 9.36 -11.03 4.59
N LEU A 197 9.60 -10.18 3.58
CA LEU A 197 9.81 -8.74 3.77
C LEU A 197 8.58 -8.07 4.39
N ILE A 198 7.38 -8.38 3.88
CA ILE A 198 6.10 -7.82 4.38
C ILE A 198 5.88 -8.25 5.84
N GLY A 199 6.14 -9.52 6.18
CA GLY A 199 6.08 -9.98 7.57
C GLY A 199 7.03 -9.18 8.48
N LYS A 200 8.29 -8.99 8.06
CA LYS A 200 9.28 -8.20 8.81
C LYS A 200 8.90 -6.73 8.96
N LEU A 201 8.21 -6.12 8.00
CA LEU A 201 7.72 -4.75 8.13
C LEU A 201 6.78 -4.60 9.32
N ARG A 202 5.89 -5.57 9.55
CA ARG A 202 5.04 -5.61 10.74
C ARG A 202 5.87 -5.92 11.99
N ASP A 203 6.61 -7.03 11.99
CA ASP A 203 7.21 -7.61 13.21
C ASP A 203 8.36 -6.76 13.75
N GLU A 204 9.20 -6.20 12.86
CA GLU A 204 10.40 -5.44 13.26
C GLU A 204 10.16 -3.92 13.28
N ARG A 205 9.16 -3.42 12.55
CA ARG A 205 8.91 -1.98 12.39
C ARG A 205 7.54 -1.53 12.88
N GLY A 206 6.64 -2.46 13.23
CA GLY A 206 5.32 -2.17 13.78
C GLY A 206 4.34 -1.56 12.77
N PHE A 207 4.57 -1.73 11.47
CA PHE A 207 3.64 -1.23 10.46
C PHE A 207 2.33 -2.01 10.47
N THR A 208 1.21 -1.28 10.36
CA THR A 208 -0.06 -1.85 9.92
C THR A 208 -0.05 -1.92 8.40
N ILE A 209 -0.49 -3.03 7.83
CA ILE A 209 -0.39 -3.24 6.37
C ILE A 209 -1.71 -3.73 5.82
N VAL A 210 -2.19 -3.12 4.74
CA VAL A 210 -3.25 -3.70 3.91
C VAL A 210 -2.67 -4.05 2.54
N VAL A 211 -2.86 -5.29 2.12
CA VAL A 211 -2.32 -5.81 0.85
C VAL A 211 -3.46 -6.17 -0.08
N ILE A 212 -3.47 -5.63 -1.30
CA ILE A 212 -4.24 -6.21 -2.39
C ILE A 212 -3.35 -7.24 -3.09
N GLU A 213 -3.78 -8.47 -3.17
CA GLU A 213 -3.04 -9.54 -3.82
C GLU A 213 -3.95 -10.60 -4.42
N HIS A 214 -3.41 -11.32 -5.41
CA HIS A 214 -4.01 -12.50 -6.03
C HIS A 214 -3.07 -13.71 -5.99
N ASP A 215 -1.82 -13.56 -5.56
CA ASP A 215 -0.96 -14.71 -5.23
C ASP A 215 -1.32 -15.23 -3.82
N MET A 216 -2.07 -16.33 -3.80
CA MET A 216 -2.55 -16.94 -2.55
C MET A 216 -1.43 -17.43 -1.65
N ARG A 217 -0.21 -17.63 -2.17
CA ARG A 217 0.97 -18.01 -1.36
C ARG A 217 1.41 -16.86 -0.47
N LEU A 218 1.42 -15.62 -1.01
CA LEU A 218 1.70 -14.44 -0.22
C LEU A 218 0.59 -14.23 0.82
N VAL A 219 -0.68 -14.24 0.38
CA VAL A 219 -1.84 -14.05 1.26
C VAL A 219 -1.78 -15.02 2.44
N LYS A 220 -1.60 -16.32 2.18
CA LYS A 220 -1.46 -17.34 3.23
C LYS A 220 -0.24 -17.13 4.14
N GLY A 221 0.86 -16.61 3.57
CA GLY A 221 2.14 -16.49 4.26
C GLY A 221 2.25 -15.34 5.25
N VAL A 222 1.45 -14.26 5.09
CA VAL A 222 1.60 -13.05 5.91
C VAL A 222 0.33 -12.55 6.57
N SER A 223 -0.87 -12.93 6.08
CA SER A 223 -2.11 -12.29 6.52
C SER A 223 -2.58 -12.81 7.87
N ASP A 224 -2.89 -11.90 8.77
CA ASP A 224 -3.60 -12.21 9.99
C ASP A 224 -5.11 -12.41 9.70
N ARG A 225 -5.62 -11.65 8.72
CA ARG A 225 -7.00 -11.69 8.27
C ARG A 225 -7.10 -11.41 6.77
N VAL A 226 -8.11 -11.99 6.15
CA VAL A 226 -8.38 -11.85 4.71
C VAL A 226 -9.82 -11.40 4.52
N VAL A 227 -10.00 -10.41 3.65
CA VAL A 227 -11.30 -9.93 3.18
C VAL A 227 -11.43 -10.22 1.69
N ALA A 228 -12.50 -10.87 1.29
CA ALA A 228 -12.82 -11.11 -0.10
C ALA A 228 -13.88 -10.13 -0.59
N LEU A 229 -13.60 -9.50 -1.74
CA LEU A 229 -14.54 -8.63 -2.46
C LEU A 229 -14.97 -9.28 -3.75
N ASP A 230 -16.25 -9.12 -4.11
CA ASP A 230 -16.78 -9.41 -5.43
C ASP A 230 -17.87 -8.40 -5.79
N TYR A 231 -17.86 -7.92 -7.06
CA TYR A 231 -18.78 -6.89 -7.58
C TYR A 231 -18.99 -5.70 -6.61
N GLY A 232 -17.90 -5.22 -5.98
CA GLY A 232 -17.92 -4.08 -5.08
C GLY A 232 -18.42 -4.38 -3.68
N ARG A 233 -18.74 -5.63 -3.33
CA ARG A 233 -19.27 -6.04 -2.02
C ARG A 233 -18.29 -6.96 -1.29
N LYS A 234 -18.30 -6.87 0.04
CA LYS A 234 -17.58 -7.83 0.89
C LYS A 234 -18.37 -9.14 0.96
N ILE A 235 -17.78 -10.23 0.49
CA ILE A 235 -18.40 -11.56 0.46
C ILE A 235 -17.87 -12.48 1.55
N ALA A 236 -16.63 -12.27 2.04
CA ALA A 236 -16.08 -13.03 3.16
C ALA A 236 -15.09 -12.17 3.96
N ASP A 237 -14.90 -12.50 5.25
CA ASP A 237 -13.99 -11.84 6.17
C ASP A 237 -13.61 -12.86 7.27
N GLY A 238 -12.32 -13.20 7.40
CA GLY A 238 -11.86 -14.21 8.35
C GLY A 238 -10.39 -14.56 8.15
N THR A 239 -9.96 -15.68 8.70
CA THR A 239 -8.64 -16.26 8.44
C THR A 239 -8.51 -16.69 6.98
N TYR A 240 -7.26 -16.88 6.52
CA TYR A 240 -7.03 -17.37 5.16
C TYR A 240 -7.80 -18.66 4.85
N ASP A 241 -7.74 -19.65 5.77
CA ASP A 241 -8.36 -20.95 5.54
C ASP A 241 -9.90 -20.88 5.54
N GLU A 242 -10.50 -20.00 6.35
CA GLU A 242 -11.95 -19.75 6.34
C GLU A 242 -12.38 -19.11 5.00
N VAL A 243 -11.69 -18.08 4.57
CA VAL A 243 -12.03 -17.34 3.34
C VAL A 243 -11.73 -18.17 2.07
N ALA A 244 -10.64 -18.94 2.06
CA ALA A 244 -10.28 -19.78 0.91
C ALA A 244 -11.27 -20.94 0.68
N ASN A 245 -11.99 -21.39 1.74
CA ASN A 245 -12.98 -22.45 1.67
C ASN A 245 -14.43 -21.93 1.64
N ASP A 246 -14.66 -20.60 1.66
CA ASP A 246 -16.01 -20.03 1.54
C ASP A 246 -16.55 -20.26 0.13
N GLU A 247 -17.72 -20.90 0.02
CA GLU A 247 -18.35 -21.24 -1.27
C GLU A 247 -18.53 -20.02 -2.18
N ARG A 248 -18.89 -18.85 -1.62
CA ARG A 248 -19.07 -17.59 -2.37
C ARG A 248 -17.76 -17.11 -2.98
N VAL A 249 -16.65 -17.28 -2.24
CA VAL A 249 -15.30 -16.91 -2.72
C VAL A 249 -14.87 -17.86 -3.84
N VAL A 250 -15.04 -19.16 -3.64
CA VAL A 250 -14.75 -20.19 -4.65
C VAL A 250 -15.57 -19.93 -5.92
N GLU A 251 -16.86 -19.67 -5.81
CA GLU A 251 -17.74 -19.37 -6.94
C GLU A 251 -17.32 -18.09 -7.69
N ALA A 252 -16.99 -17.01 -6.96
CA ALA A 252 -16.52 -15.76 -7.54
C ALA A 252 -15.27 -15.92 -8.42
N TYR A 253 -14.35 -16.81 -8.02
CA TYR A 253 -13.15 -17.13 -8.81
C TYR A 253 -13.41 -18.12 -9.96
N LEU A 254 -14.22 -19.16 -9.74
CA LEU A 254 -14.54 -20.18 -10.75
C LEU A 254 -15.47 -19.61 -11.83
N GLY A 255 -16.49 -18.86 -11.46
CA GLY A 255 -17.43 -18.24 -12.40
C GLY A 255 -16.77 -17.32 -13.40
N LYS A 256 -15.71 -16.60 -13.00
CA LYS A 256 -14.93 -15.75 -13.93
C LYS A 256 -13.99 -16.53 -14.83
N ARG A 257 -13.35 -17.61 -14.37
CA ARG A 257 -12.55 -18.48 -15.22
C ARG A 257 -13.38 -19.07 -16.35
N ALA A 258 -14.58 -19.55 -16.05
CA ALA A 258 -15.50 -20.07 -17.07
C ALA A 258 -15.94 -19.00 -18.09
N ALA A 259 -16.10 -17.72 -17.65
CA ALA A 259 -16.44 -16.62 -18.54
C ALA A 259 -15.23 -16.15 -19.38
N GLU A 260 -14.02 -16.15 -18.86
CA GLU A 260 -12.79 -15.82 -19.59
C GLU A 260 -12.44 -16.90 -20.63
N GLU A 261 -12.62 -18.19 -20.29
CA GLU A 261 -12.43 -19.32 -21.23
C GLU A 261 -13.50 -19.37 -22.35
N ALA A 262 -14.71 -18.84 -22.10
CA ALA A 262 -15.76 -18.74 -23.10
C ALA A 262 -15.62 -17.53 -24.04
N ALA A 263 -14.83 -16.53 -23.67
CA ALA A 263 -14.63 -15.28 -24.43
C ALA A 263 -13.34 -15.26 -25.28
N GLY A 264 -12.45 -16.29 -25.16
CA GLY A 264 -11.20 -16.44 -25.92
C GLY A 264 -11.29 -17.56 -26.94
#